data_a464d981d94562d3f8e26402c5ed882a
#
_entry.id   a464d981d94562d3f8e26402c5ed882a
#
_cell.length_a   1.000
_cell.length_b   1.000
_cell.length_c   1.000
_cell.angle_alpha   90.00
_cell.angle_beta   90.00
_cell.angle_gamma   90.00
#
_symmetry.space_group_name_H-M   'P 1'
#
loop_
_entity.id
_entity.type
_entity.pdbx_description
1 polymer ?
#
loop_
_entity_poly.entity_id
_entity_poly.type
_entity_poly.pdbx_seq_one_letter_code
_entity_poly.pdbx_strand_id
1 'polypeptide(L)'
;MADETARLKELRSYHIMGSPPEEELDELAKIASLVCNVPISLISIIGKDHQWPMVNSGLGKGETKRQDSFCQHALNNPKEVLVVQDSTKDFRFKNNPFVIGEPKIRFYAGAPLETPNGNVLGTLCVLDNRPRKISTNHKKALQVLAKKAMDYLNTRKLLLEQNSKIETNISELKKLTDNVPGGIFQLKMDPNGRLNFEFLSSGMKELHPSINFEEWLKFPDLAFSLIHPDDIDAFHNSLMKSLKGVTPLYFEYRVKVNDEYHWHFISAKPQKMADNTVLLYGCFQDITNRVEFENAMEQISFDISHVLRKPVTSLLGLTQLLQDDRVIKKAELLEYVGYIKSVSIELDQFTRDLYAIYNEKRKKLNIDKN
;
A
#
# COMPACT_ATOMS: atom_id res chain seq x y z
N MET A 1 10.62 34.67 -25.38
CA MET A 1 9.77 33.57 -25.90
C MET A 1 9.60 32.57 -24.76
N ALA A 2 8.38 32.15 -24.50
CA ALA A 2 8.18 31.05 -23.56
C ALA A 2 8.96 29.82 -24.06
N ASP A 3 9.62 29.10 -23.15
CA ASP A 3 10.32 27.87 -23.50
C ASP A 3 9.27 26.82 -23.93
N GLU A 4 9.21 26.57 -25.25
CA GLU A 4 8.25 25.64 -25.84
C GLU A 4 8.41 24.22 -25.25
N THR A 5 9.62 23.83 -24.88
CA THR A 5 9.89 22.53 -24.23
C THR A 5 9.28 22.48 -22.85
N ALA A 6 9.42 23.53 -22.04
CA ALA A 6 8.81 23.65 -20.72
C ALA A 6 7.28 23.66 -20.83
N ARG A 7 6.71 24.44 -21.77
CA ARG A 7 5.28 24.49 -22.05
C ARG A 7 4.69 23.11 -22.38
N LEU A 8 5.34 22.39 -23.31
CA LEU A 8 4.88 21.06 -23.72
C LEU A 8 5.04 20.02 -22.60
N LYS A 9 6.09 20.13 -21.77
CA LYS A 9 6.24 19.28 -20.59
C LYS A 9 5.11 19.53 -19.59
N GLU A 10 4.79 20.80 -19.33
CA GLU A 10 3.69 21.17 -18.43
C GLU A 10 2.34 20.72 -19.01
N LEU A 11 2.10 20.91 -20.31
CA LEU A 11 0.89 20.44 -20.97
C LEU A 11 0.65 18.94 -20.75
N ARG A 12 1.69 18.12 -20.89
CA ARG A 12 1.60 16.67 -20.67
C ARG A 12 1.19 16.33 -19.25
N SER A 13 1.61 17.12 -18.25
CA SER A 13 1.28 16.87 -16.84
C SER A 13 -0.19 17.07 -16.51
N TYR A 14 -0.97 17.69 -17.38
CA TYR A 14 -2.42 17.82 -17.20
C TYR A 14 -3.22 16.59 -17.65
N HIS A 15 -2.61 15.67 -18.41
CA HIS A 15 -3.27 14.45 -18.92
C HIS A 15 -4.59 14.72 -19.64
N ILE A 16 -4.64 15.82 -20.41
CA ILE A 16 -5.87 16.28 -21.09
C ILE A 16 -5.89 15.95 -22.59
N MET A 17 -4.78 15.49 -23.16
CA MET A 17 -4.74 15.10 -24.56
C MET A 17 -5.40 13.74 -24.74
N GLY A 18 -6.46 13.72 -25.55
CA GLY A 18 -7.26 12.49 -25.78
C GLY A 18 -8.24 12.13 -24.67
N SER A 19 -8.42 12.98 -23.65
CA SER A 19 -9.48 12.80 -22.67
C SER A 19 -10.88 13.03 -23.30
N PRO A 20 -11.94 12.37 -22.80
CA PRO A 20 -13.29 12.64 -23.24
C PRO A 20 -13.68 14.10 -22.91
N PRO A 21 -14.67 14.67 -23.62
CA PRO A 21 -15.22 15.99 -23.28
C PRO A 21 -15.71 16.02 -21.84
N GLU A 22 -15.40 17.12 -21.14
CA GLU A 22 -15.80 17.35 -19.75
C GLU A 22 -16.93 18.37 -19.69
N GLU A 23 -18.01 18.06 -18.97
CA GLU A 23 -19.24 18.84 -18.94
C GLU A 23 -19.01 20.29 -18.44
N GLU A 24 -18.16 20.44 -17.42
CA GLU A 24 -17.82 21.75 -16.83
C GLU A 24 -17.13 22.68 -17.85
N LEU A 25 -16.28 22.12 -18.69
CA LEU A 25 -15.60 22.91 -19.73
C LEU A 25 -16.58 23.24 -20.87
N ASP A 26 -17.50 22.35 -21.19
CA ASP A 26 -18.55 22.58 -22.18
C ASP A 26 -19.50 23.70 -21.74
N GLU A 27 -19.88 23.74 -20.47
CA GLU A 27 -20.67 24.84 -19.91
C GLU A 27 -19.95 26.19 -20.00
N LEU A 28 -18.66 26.24 -19.67
CA LEU A 28 -17.86 27.47 -19.79
C LEU A 28 -17.78 27.95 -21.23
N ALA A 29 -17.63 27.06 -22.20
CA ALA A 29 -17.64 27.40 -23.61
C ALA A 29 -19.02 27.91 -24.05
N LYS A 30 -20.12 27.28 -23.64
CA LYS A 30 -21.48 27.74 -23.90
C LYS A 30 -21.74 29.14 -23.34
N ILE A 31 -21.30 29.38 -22.09
CA ILE A 31 -21.42 30.73 -21.48
C ILE A 31 -20.62 31.76 -22.32
N ALA A 32 -19.43 31.42 -22.77
CA ALA A 32 -18.64 32.33 -23.63
C ALA A 32 -19.36 32.70 -24.94
N SER A 33 -20.00 31.71 -25.59
CA SER A 33 -20.83 31.91 -26.78
C SER A 33 -22.02 32.84 -26.50
N LEU A 34 -22.73 32.60 -25.41
CA LEU A 34 -23.90 33.42 -25.00
C LEU A 34 -23.52 34.84 -24.66
N VAL A 35 -22.45 35.03 -23.83
CA VAL A 35 -21.96 36.36 -23.42
C VAL A 35 -21.51 37.18 -24.61
N CYS A 36 -20.78 36.59 -25.56
CA CYS A 36 -20.30 37.25 -26.74
C CYS A 36 -21.30 37.32 -27.90
N ASN A 37 -22.47 36.66 -27.75
CA ASN A 37 -23.52 36.53 -28.75
C ASN A 37 -22.96 36.04 -30.11
N VAL A 38 -22.24 34.92 -30.09
CA VAL A 38 -21.59 34.29 -31.25
C VAL A 38 -21.98 32.83 -31.38
N PRO A 39 -22.00 32.25 -32.59
CA PRO A 39 -22.48 30.88 -32.80
C PRO A 39 -21.50 29.79 -32.41
N ILE A 40 -20.20 30.12 -32.27
CA ILE A 40 -19.13 29.14 -32.12
C ILE A 40 -18.31 29.48 -30.89
N SER A 41 -18.06 28.52 -30.01
CA SER A 41 -17.12 28.62 -28.92
C SER A 41 -16.32 27.33 -28.75
N LEU A 42 -15.07 27.47 -28.36
CA LEU A 42 -14.13 26.35 -28.19
C LEU A 42 -13.29 26.55 -26.94
N ILE A 43 -12.98 25.44 -26.30
CA ILE A 43 -11.79 25.31 -25.45
C ILE A 43 -10.84 24.36 -26.17
N SER A 44 -9.67 24.85 -26.52
CA SER A 44 -8.71 24.07 -27.28
C SER A 44 -7.31 24.15 -26.71
N ILE A 45 -6.59 23.06 -26.82
CA ILE A 45 -5.21 22.87 -26.35
C ILE A 45 -4.27 22.81 -27.53
N ILE A 46 -3.11 23.47 -27.41
CA ILE A 46 -2.10 23.56 -28.46
C ILE A 46 -0.91 22.67 -28.11
N GLY A 47 -0.77 21.57 -28.84
CA GLY A 47 0.39 20.71 -28.80
C GLY A 47 1.57 21.17 -29.61
N LYS A 48 2.48 20.25 -29.96
CA LYS A 48 3.64 20.53 -30.80
C LYS A 48 3.22 20.82 -32.24
N ASP A 49 2.44 19.93 -32.84
CA ASP A 49 2.11 19.97 -34.27
C ASP A 49 0.60 20.14 -34.52
N HIS A 50 -0.22 19.91 -33.52
CA HIS A 50 -1.69 19.89 -33.61
C HIS A 50 -2.36 20.69 -32.50
N GLN A 51 -3.59 21.10 -32.77
CA GLN A 51 -4.55 21.65 -31.82
C GLN A 51 -5.66 20.62 -31.58
N TRP A 52 -5.99 20.39 -30.33
CA TRP A 52 -7.10 19.52 -29.91
C TRP A 52 -8.22 20.35 -29.30
N PRO A 53 -9.43 20.33 -29.87
CA PRO A 53 -10.58 20.89 -29.19
C PRO A 53 -10.97 19.95 -28.04
N MET A 54 -10.93 20.43 -26.81
CA MET A 54 -11.47 19.73 -25.63
C MET A 54 -13.01 19.83 -25.66
N VAL A 55 -13.50 20.98 -26.03
CA VAL A 55 -14.91 21.29 -26.18
C VAL A 55 -15.10 22.04 -27.48
N ASN A 56 -16.17 21.71 -28.18
CA ASN A 56 -16.46 22.29 -29.49
C ASN A 56 -17.97 22.42 -29.68
N SER A 57 -18.46 23.65 -29.56
CA SER A 57 -19.82 24.00 -29.88
C SER A 57 -19.84 24.76 -31.21
N GLY A 58 -20.26 24.11 -32.29
CA GLY A 58 -20.51 24.74 -33.58
C GLY A 58 -19.44 24.55 -34.69
N LEU A 59 -18.30 23.90 -34.40
CA LEU A 59 -17.33 23.45 -35.39
C LEU A 59 -17.30 21.91 -35.41
N GLY A 60 -17.07 21.30 -36.59
CA GLY A 60 -16.93 19.86 -36.71
C GLY A 60 -15.88 19.26 -35.76
N LYS A 61 -16.10 18.04 -35.28
CA LYS A 61 -15.17 17.34 -34.38
C LYS A 61 -13.89 16.98 -35.16
N GLY A 62 -12.74 17.42 -34.68
CA GLY A 62 -11.47 16.96 -35.23
C GLY A 62 -10.27 17.76 -34.75
N GLU A 63 -9.15 17.09 -34.77
CA GLU A 63 -7.82 17.65 -34.59
C GLU A 63 -7.45 18.53 -35.80
N THR A 64 -6.82 19.67 -35.56
CA THR A 64 -6.39 20.59 -36.62
C THR A 64 -4.87 20.78 -36.52
N LYS A 65 -4.23 21.05 -37.69
CA LYS A 65 -2.82 21.37 -37.69
C LYS A 65 -2.59 22.68 -36.93
N ARG A 66 -1.58 22.72 -36.08
CA ARG A 66 -1.22 23.90 -35.29
C ARG A 66 -1.01 25.14 -36.19
N GLN A 67 -0.35 24.99 -37.35
CA GLN A 67 -0.09 26.08 -38.27
C GLN A 67 -1.35 26.77 -38.78
N ASP A 68 -2.48 26.06 -38.84
CA ASP A 68 -3.77 26.57 -39.31
C ASP A 68 -4.63 27.11 -38.15
N SER A 69 -4.15 27.00 -36.90
CA SER A 69 -4.85 27.44 -35.72
C SER A 69 -4.75 28.93 -35.46
N PHE A 70 -5.87 29.59 -35.23
CA PHE A 70 -5.90 30.96 -34.70
C PHE A 70 -5.30 31.02 -33.28
N CYS A 71 -5.59 29.98 -32.50
CA CYS A 71 -5.27 29.89 -31.07
C CYS A 71 -3.74 29.90 -30.82
N GLN A 72 -2.92 29.38 -31.75
CA GLN A 72 -1.47 29.42 -31.61
C GLN A 72 -0.89 30.83 -31.44
N HIS A 73 -1.52 31.83 -32.03
CA HIS A 73 -1.07 33.22 -31.94
C HIS A 73 -1.32 33.84 -30.54
N ALA A 74 -2.16 33.23 -29.72
CA ALA A 74 -2.39 33.63 -28.33
C ALA A 74 -1.29 33.15 -27.39
N LEU A 75 -0.48 32.16 -27.78
CA LEU A 75 0.56 31.58 -26.90
C LEU A 75 1.63 32.59 -26.50
N ASN A 76 1.86 33.63 -27.32
CA ASN A 76 2.90 34.63 -27.08
C ASN A 76 2.47 35.79 -26.15
N ASN A 77 1.15 35.92 -25.90
CA ASN A 77 0.61 37.02 -25.08
C ASN A 77 -0.36 36.44 -24.02
N PRO A 78 0.17 35.89 -22.94
CA PRO A 78 -0.63 35.15 -21.95
C PRO A 78 -1.69 35.98 -21.22
N LYS A 79 -1.50 37.31 -21.18
CA LYS A 79 -2.39 38.23 -20.43
C LYS A 79 -3.44 38.94 -21.28
N GLU A 80 -3.38 38.78 -22.60
CA GLU A 80 -4.24 39.53 -23.51
C GLU A 80 -5.14 38.61 -24.34
N VAL A 81 -6.40 39.04 -24.50
CA VAL A 81 -7.32 38.39 -25.45
C VAL A 81 -6.88 38.71 -26.87
N LEU A 82 -6.52 37.68 -27.62
CA LEU A 82 -6.26 37.84 -29.06
C LEU A 82 -7.58 38.11 -29.77
N VAL A 83 -7.70 39.25 -30.45
CA VAL A 83 -8.89 39.64 -31.20
C VAL A 83 -8.57 39.84 -32.66
N VAL A 84 -9.36 39.20 -33.54
CA VAL A 84 -9.37 39.34 -34.97
C VAL A 84 -10.78 39.76 -35.39
N GLN A 85 -10.99 41.05 -35.66
CA GLN A 85 -12.32 41.59 -36.00
C GLN A 85 -12.82 41.18 -37.37
N ASP A 86 -11.89 41.06 -38.35
CA ASP A 86 -12.16 40.58 -39.70
C ASP A 86 -10.92 39.83 -40.22
N SER A 87 -11.02 38.51 -40.23
CA SER A 87 -9.89 37.63 -40.61
C SER A 87 -9.51 37.78 -42.10
N THR A 88 -10.39 38.29 -42.97
CA THR A 88 -10.07 38.50 -44.38
C THR A 88 -9.12 39.71 -44.60
N LYS A 89 -9.09 40.61 -43.62
CA LYS A 89 -8.23 41.82 -43.63
C LYS A 89 -6.97 41.65 -42.77
N ASP A 90 -6.90 40.61 -41.96
CA ASP A 90 -5.74 40.34 -41.11
C ASP A 90 -4.69 39.55 -41.88
N PHE A 91 -3.47 40.11 -41.97
CA PHE A 91 -2.39 39.54 -42.76
C PHE A 91 -1.99 38.13 -42.29
N ARG A 92 -2.22 37.78 -41.02
CA ARG A 92 -1.92 36.48 -40.43
C ARG A 92 -2.88 35.41 -40.90
N PHE A 93 -4.16 35.77 -41.18
CA PHE A 93 -5.26 34.82 -41.36
C PHE A 93 -5.95 34.87 -42.72
N LYS A 94 -5.74 35.89 -43.55
CA LYS A 94 -6.43 36.04 -44.85
C LYS A 94 -6.30 34.83 -45.78
N ASN A 95 -5.19 34.08 -45.69
CA ASN A 95 -4.94 32.87 -46.48
C ASN A 95 -5.17 31.58 -45.69
N ASN A 96 -5.73 31.66 -44.47
CA ASN A 96 -5.97 30.50 -43.63
C ASN A 96 -7.09 29.61 -44.20
N PRO A 97 -6.95 28.26 -44.19
CA PRO A 97 -7.97 27.35 -44.74
C PRO A 97 -9.37 27.56 -44.16
N PHE A 98 -9.50 27.91 -42.86
CA PHE A 98 -10.80 28.19 -42.21
C PHE A 98 -11.39 29.56 -42.53
N VAL A 99 -10.63 30.41 -43.21
CA VAL A 99 -11.09 31.71 -43.71
C VAL A 99 -11.50 31.62 -45.17
N ILE A 100 -10.70 30.92 -46.01
CA ILE A 100 -10.97 30.74 -47.45
C ILE A 100 -12.06 29.69 -47.66
N GLY A 101 -11.95 28.55 -46.97
CA GLY A 101 -12.87 27.44 -47.02
C GLY A 101 -13.93 27.51 -45.91
N GLU A 102 -14.73 26.45 -45.80
CA GLU A 102 -15.66 26.33 -44.66
C GLU A 102 -14.91 26.12 -43.34
N PRO A 103 -15.39 26.73 -42.23
CA PRO A 103 -16.67 27.41 -42.00
C PRO A 103 -16.67 28.93 -42.30
N LYS A 104 -15.72 29.45 -43.06
CA LYS A 104 -15.58 30.86 -43.43
C LYS A 104 -15.49 31.80 -42.23
N ILE A 105 -14.62 31.48 -41.28
CA ILE A 105 -14.41 32.30 -40.08
C ILE A 105 -14.05 33.73 -40.47
N ARG A 106 -14.75 34.70 -39.88
CA ARG A 106 -14.54 36.13 -40.07
C ARG A 106 -14.12 36.84 -38.80
N PHE A 107 -14.58 36.34 -37.67
CA PHE A 107 -14.27 36.90 -36.36
C PHE A 107 -13.67 35.83 -35.46
N TYR A 108 -12.67 36.21 -34.65
CA TYR A 108 -12.08 35.38 -33.60
C TYR A 108 -11.76 36.24 -32.37
N ALA A 109 -12.08 35.74 -31.19
CA ALA A 109 -11.55 36.28 -29.95
C ALA A 109 -11.20 35.12 -29.00
N GLY A 110 -9.93 35.04 -28.59
CA GLY A 110 -9.43 33.94 -27.74
C GLY A 110 -8.70 34.45 -26.49
N ALA A 111 -9.14 34.02 -25.33
CA ALA A 111 -8.48 34.24 -24.07
C ALA A 111 -7.53 33.07 -23.76
N PRO A 112 -6.26 33.34 -23.42
CA PRO A 112 -5.27 32.33 -23.15
C PRO A 112 -5.62 31.52 -21.91
N LEU A 113 -5.35 30.19 -21.95
CA LEU A 113 -5.38 29.28 -20.82
C LEU A 113 -3.99 29.27 -20.17
N GLU A 114 -3.77 30.22 -19.26
CA GLU A 114 -2.50 30.43 -18.58
C GLU A 114 -2.38 29.58 -17.32
N THR A 115 -1.30 28.82 -17.21
CA THR A 115 -0.98 28.03 -16.00
C THR A 115 -0.41 28.93 -14.90
N PRO A 116 -0.36 28.47 -13.64
CA PRO A 116 0.32 29.18 -12.55
C PRO A 116 1.80 29.48 -12.83
N ASN A 117 2.46 28.69 -13.69
CA ASN A 117 3.86 28.90 -14.10
C ASN A 117 4.01 29.89 -15.25
N GLY A 118 2.90 30.50 -15.75
CA GLY A 118 2.91 31.47 -16.85
C GLY A 118 2.95 30.88 -18.26
N ASN A 119 2.83 29.54 -18.39
CA ASN A 119 2.74 28.89 -19.69
C ASN A 119 1.29 28.93 -20.20
N VAL A 120 1.12 29.14 -21.50
CA VAL A 120 -0.19 29.07 -22.16
C VAL A 120 -0.37 27.69 -22.79
N LEU A 121 -1.38 26.95 -22.34
CA LEU A 121 -1.65 25.62 -22.87
C LEU A 121 -2.58 25.63 -24.09
N GLY A 122 -3.37 26.66 -24.22
CA GLY A 122 -4.36 26.79 -25.28
C GLY A 122 -5.22 28.05 -25.14
N THR A 123 -6.45 28.02 -25.60
CA THR A 123 -7.38 29.15 -25.48
C THR A 123 -8.81 28.72 -25.23
N LEU A 124 -9.56 29.50 -24.46
CA LEU A 124 -11.00 29.60 -24.58
C LEU A 124 -11.32 30.68 -25.64
N CYS A 125 -11.96 30.31 -26.72
CA CYS A 125 -12.19 31.23 -27.83
C CYS A 125 -13.62 31.17 -28.35
N VAL A 126 -14.01 32.27 -28.97
CA VAL A 126 -15.30 32.49 -29.66
C VAL A 126 -15.07 32.92 -31.07
N LEU A 127 -15.91 32.42 -31.97
CA LEU A 127 -15.76 32.66 -33.42
C LEU A 127 -17.12 32.94 -34.08
N ASP A 128 -17.05 33.66 -35.22
CA ASP A 128 -18.21 33.91 -36.05
C ASP A 128 -17.86 33.91 -37.55
N ASN A 129 -18.81 33.62 -38.38
CA ASN A 129 -18.71 33.73 -39.84
C ASN A 129 -19.01 35.17 -40.38
N ARG A 130 -19.17 36.13 -39.47
CA ARG A 130 -19.36 37.57 -39.78
C ARG A 130 -18.31 38.36 -39.01
N PRO A 131 -17.76 39.47 -39.63
CA PRO A 131 -16.90 40.40 -38.91
C PRO A 131 -17.62 41.02 -37.71
N ARG A 132 -16.91 41.16 -36.57
CA ARG A 132 -17.46 41.71 -35.32
C ARG A 132 -16.49 42.65 -34.63
N LYS A 133 -17.06 43.57 -33.83
CA LYS A 133 -16.32 44.34 -32.83
C LYS A 133 -16.62 43.75 -31.46
N ILE A 134 -15.62 43.56 -30.63
CA ILE A 134 -15.77 43.04 -29.25
C ILE A 134 -15.55 44.16 -28.23
N SER A 135 -16.41 44.26 -27.25
CA SER A 135 -16.30 45.25 -26.17
C SER A 135 -15.25 44.84 -25.12
N THR A 136 -14.80 45.82 -24.35
CA THR A 136 -13.90 45.57 -23.18
C THR A 136 -14.52 44.61 -22.19
N ASN A 137 -15.86 44.68 -21.97
CA ASN A 137 -16.56 43.78 -21.05
C ASN A 137 -16.56 42.34 -21.57
N HIS A 138 -16.76 42.13 -22.87
CA HIS A 138 -16.66 40.79 -23.48
C HIS A 138 -15.25 40.22 -23.34
N LYS A 139 -14.18 41.02 -23.53
CA LYS A 139 -12.81 40.58 -23.32
C LYS A 139 -12.57 40.13 -21.85
N LYS A 140 -13.04 40.96 -20.89
CA LYS A 140 -12.95 40.63 -19.47
C LYS A 140 -13.70 39.33 -19.15
N ALA A 141 -14.91 39.14 -19.69
CA ALA A 141 -15.67 37.92 -19.50
C ALA A 141 -14.92 36.68 -20.01
N LEU A 142 -14.36 36.75 -21.22
CA LEU A 142 -13.54 35.67 -21.79
C LEU A 142 -12.30 35.37 -20.92
N GLN A 143 -11.63 36.36 -20.36
CA GLN A 143 -10.49 36.18 -19.46
C GLN A 143 -10.92 35.47 -18.15
N VAL A 144 -12.07 35.88 -17.59
CA VAL A 144 -12.59 35.22 -16.37
C VAL A 144 -12.96 33.78 -16.65
N LEU A 145 -13.63 33.48 -17.77
CA LEU A 145 -14.00 32.13 -18.16
C LEU A 145 -12.75 31.26 -18.45
N ALA A 146 -11.75 31.81 -19.13
CA ALA A 146 -10.49 31.12 -19.37
C ALA A 146 -9.77 30.78 -18.04
N LYS A 147 -9.78 31.74 -17.09
CA LYS A 147 -9.24 31.50 -15.75
C LYS A 147 -10.01 30.38 -15.04
N LYS A 148 -11.36 30.37 -15.12
CA LYS A 148 -12.17 29.31 -14.52
C LYS A 148 -11.92 27.94 -15.16
N ALA A 149 -11.72 27.87 -16.47
CA ALA A 149 -11.31 26.66 -17.15
C ALA A 149 -9.93 26.18 -16.65
N MET A 150 -8.98 27.09 -16.44
CA MET A 150 -7.69 26.72 -15.86
C MET A 150 -7.78 26.31 -14.38
N ASP A 151 -8.60 26.99 -13.57
CA ASP A 151 -8.83 26.58 -12.17
C ASP A 151 -9.36 25.13 -12.10
N TYR A 152 -10.31 24.81 -12.97
CA TYR A 152 -10.85 23.46 -13.11
C TYR A 152 -9.76 22.44 -13.52
N LEU A 153 -8.99 22.74 -14.57
CA LEU A 153 -7.89 21.88 -15.04
C LEU A 153 -6.81 21.67 -13.98
N ASN A 154 -6.47 22.71 -13.22
CA ASN A 154 -5.51 22.63 -12.12
C ASN A 154 -6.02 21.71 -11.00
N THR A 155 -7.30 21.84 -10.61
CA THR A 155 -7.92 20.98 -9.59
C THR A 155 -7.95 19.52 -10.03
N ARG A 156 -8.37 19.29 -11.29
CA ARG A 156 -8.37 17.94 -11.89
C ARG A 156 -6.98 17.29 -11.88
N LYS A 157 -5.96 18.04 -12.30
CA LYS A 157 -4.57 17.58 -12.27
C LYS A 157 -4.14 17.19 -10.86
N LEU A 158 -4.40 18.06 -9.88
CA LEU A 158 -4.05 17.79 -8.46
C LEU A 158 -4.74 16.53 -7.94
N LEU A 159 -6.02 16.34 -8.25
CA LEU A 159 -6.76 15.14 -7.86
C LEU A 159 -6.17 13.87 -8.48
N LEU A 160 -5.79 13.90 -9.76
CA LEU A 160 -5.15 12.76 -10.43
C LEU A 160 -3.79 12.42 -9.80
N GLU A 161 -2.98 13.43 -9.50
CA GLU A 161 -1.68 13.26 -8.84
C GLU A 161 -1.83 12.69 -7.42
N GLN A 162 -2.82 13.17 -6.65
CA GLN A 162 -3.11 12.65 -5.30
C GLN A 162 -3.61 11.20 -5.35
N ASN A 163 -4.54 10.89 -6.25
CA ASN A 163 -5.05 9.52 -6.41
C ASN A 163 -3.92 8.54 -6.77
N SER A 164 -3.07 8.89 -7.74
CA SER A 164 -1.91 8.07 -8.12
C SER A 164 -0.96 7.85 -6.94
N LYS A 165 -0.72 8.89 -6.13
CA LYS A 165 0.12 8.78 -4.92
C LYS A 165 -0.51 7.89 -3.86
N ILE A 166 -1.83 8.00 -3.66
CA ILE A 166 -2.59 7.13 -2.74
C ILE A 166 -2.49 5.67 -3.19
N GLU A 167 -2.72 5.39 -4.47
CA GLU A 167 -2.63 4.03 -5.02
C GLU A 167 -1.21 3.44 -4.85
N THR A 168 -0.18 4.25 -5.10
CA THR A 168 1.22 3.83 -4.88
C THR A 168 1.46 3.50 -3.40
N ASN A 169 1.05 4.37 -2.48
CA ASN A 169 1.22 4.14 -1.04
C ASN A 169 0.46 2.89 -0.56
N ILE A 170 -0.78 2.69 -1.05
CA ILE A 170 -1.55 1.47 -0.75
C ILE A 170 -0.82 0.22 -1.23
N SER A 171 -0.27 0.26 -2.45
CA SER A 171 0.49 -0.87 -3.01
C SER A 171 1.76 -1.15 -2.19
N GLU A 172 2.48 -0.12 -1.77
CA GLU A 172 3.68 -0.27 -0.92
C GLU A 172 3.34 -0.83 0.47
N LEU A 173 2.30 -0.28 1.12
CA LEU A 173 1.84 -0.79 2.42
C LEU A 173 1.41 -2.26 2.32
N LYS A 174 0.70 -2.62 1.26
CA LYS A 174 0.30 -4.02 1.02
C LYS A 174 1.53 -4.93 0.88
N LYS A 175 2.53 -4.53 0.09
CA LYS A 175 3.79 -5.30 -0.04
C LYS A 175 4.50 -5.46 1.30
N LEU A 176 4.53 -4.41 2.13
CA LEU A 176 5.15 -4.49 3.46
C LEU A 176 4.41 -5.47 4.37
N THR A 177 3.07 -5.42 4.39
CA THR A 177 2.26 -6.34 5.21
C THR A 177 2.31 -7.78 4.73
N ASP A 178 2.40 -7.98 3.41
CA ASP A 178 2.45 -9.32 2.81
C ASP A 178 3.82 -10.01 2.97
N ASN A 179 4.90 -9.25 3.20
CA ASN A 179 6.24 -9.80 3.44
C ASN A 179 6.61 -9.98 4.92
N VAL A 180 5.73 -9.63 5.86
CA VAL A 180 5.94 -9.93 7.28
C VAL A 180 5.66 -11.41 7.52
N PRO A 181 6.60 -12.17 8.14
CA PRO A 181 6.34 -13.54 8.52
C PRO A 181 5.12 -13.65 9.43
N GLY A 182 4.13 -14.46 9.03
CA GLY A 182 2.86 -14.58 9.74
C GLY A 182 1.74 -13.72 9.15
N GLY A 183 0.61 -13.71 9.83
CA GLY A 183 -0.59 -12.99 9.40
C GLY A 183 -0.79 -11.69 10.17
N ILE A 184 -0.86 -10.56 9.49
CA ILE A 184 -1.25 -9.29 10.12
C ILE A 184 -2.76 -9.17 10.06
N PHE A 185 -3.36 -8.65 11.13
CA PHE A 185 -4.80 -8.47 11.22
C PHE A 185 -5.19 -7.16 11.90
N GLN A 186 -6.39 -6.71 11.57
CA GLN A 186 -7.14 -5.70 12.31
C GLN A 186 -8.49 -6.28 12.66
N LEU A 187 -8.76 -6.43 13.97
CA LEU A 187 -10.03 -6.89 14.51
C LEU A 187 -10.75 -5.70 15.16
N LYS A 188 -12.02 -5.55 14.87
CA LYS A 188 -12.89 -4.52 15.42
C LYS A 188 -13.89 -5.14 16.38
N MET A 189 -14.02 -4.52 17.55
CA MET A 189 -15.14 -4.77 18.44
C MET A 189 -16.05 -3.54 18.44
N ASP A 190 -17.29 -3.71 18.01
CA ASP A 190 -18.29 -2.65 18.05
C ASP A 190 -18.78 -2.35 19.49
N PRO A 191 -19.52 -1.26 19.73
CA PRO A 191 -20.07 -0.95 21.07
C PRO A 191 -21.03 -2.02 21.63
N ASN A 192 -21.57 -2.89 20.79
CA ASN A 192 -22.44 -4.01 21.17
C ASN A 192 -21.64 -5.28 21.49
N GLY A 193 -20.31 -5.24 21.34
CA GLY A 193 -19.42 -6.37 21.61
C GLY A 193 -19.26 -7.35 20.43
N ARG A 194 -19.74 -7.01 19.23
CA ARG A 194 -19.54 -7.85 18.03
C ARG A 194 -18.14 -7.68 17.50
N LEU A 195 -17.53 -8.79 17.13
CA LEU A 195 -16.20 -8.85 16.54
C LEU A 195 -16.29 -8.98 15.03
N ASN A 196 -15.46 -8.23 14.29
CA ASN A 196 -15.30 -8.33 12.85
C ASN A 196 -13.83 -8.12 12.47
N PHE A 197 -13.28 -8.91 11.55
CA PHE A 197 -12.02 -8.58 10.94
C PHE A 197 -12.21 -7.48 9.90
N GLU A 198 -11.54 -6.36 10.09
CA GLU A 198 -11.51 -5.27 9.10
C GLU A 198 -10.40 -5.49 8.07
N PHE A 199 -9.33 -6.20 8.46
CA PHE A 199 -8.19 -6.49 7.60
C PHE A 199 -7.50 -7.79 7.99
N LEU A 200 -7.08 -8.54 6.98
CA LEU A 200 -6.20 -9.71 7.07
C LEU A 200 -5.17 -9.62 5.93
N SER A 201 -3.87 -9.72 6.24
CA SER A 201 -2.82 -9.76 5.22
C SER A 201 -2.78 -11.09 4.50
N SER A 202 -2.15 -11.14 3.33
CA SER A 202 -1.98 -12.38 2.56
C SER A 202 -1.13 -13.44 3.27
N GLY A 203 -0.27 -13.05 4.23
CA GLY A 203 0.49 -13.97 5.07
C GLY A 203 -0.39 -14.93 5.88
N MET A 204 -1.66 -14.58 6.13
CA MET A 204 -2.62 -15.53 6.71
C MET A 204 -2.84 -16.76 5.84
N LYS A 205 -2.66 -16.69 4.51
CA LYS A 205 -2.77 -17.85 3.61
C LYS A 205 -1.67 -18.88 3.82
N GLU A 206 -0.51 -18.43 4.27
CA GLU A 206 0.60 -19.32 4.60
C GLU A 206 0.32 -20.05 5.91
N LEU A 207 -0.29 -19.37 6.89
CA LEU A 207 -0.69 -19.96 8.16
C LEU A 207 -1.88 -20.92 8.02
N HIS A 208 -2.82 -20.61 7.14
CA HIS A 208 -4.05 -21.37 6.94
C HIS A 208 -4.38 -21.53 5.44
N PRO A 209 -3.68 -22.41 4.72
CA PRO A 209 -3.81 -22.55 3.26
C PRO A 209 -5.21 -22.95 2.77
N SER A 210 -5.98 -23.66 3.62
CA SER A 210 -7.29 -24.23 3.26
C SER A 210 -8.46 -23.29 3.48
N ILE A 211 -8.23 -22.05 3.97
CA ILE A 211 -9.30 -21.17 4.42
C ILE A 211 -9.64 -20.09 3.41
N ASN A 212 -10.95 -19.83 3.30
CA ASN A 212 -11.46 -18.70 2.56
C ASN A 212 -11.44 -17.44 3.44
N PHE A 213 -10.51 -16.51 3.17
CA PHE A 213 -10.36 -15.28 3.97
C PHE A 213 -11.53 -14.32 3.87
N GLU A 214 -12.28 -14.32 2.78
CA GLU A 214 -13.49 -13.51 2.66
C GLU A 214 -14.57 -13.97 3.63
N GLU A 215 -14.59 -15.27 3.97
CA GLU A 215 -15.49 -15.81 4.98
C GLU A 215 -15.04 -15.42 6.40
N TRP A 216 -13.74 -15.44 6.68
CA TRP A 216 -13.24 -14.99 7.98
C TRP A 216 -13.51 -13.51 8.25
N LEU A 217 -13.37 -12.67 7.25
CA LEU A 217 -13.73 -11.24 7.36
C LEU A 217 -15.19 -11.07 7.76
N LYS A 218 -16.10 -11.91 7.22
CA LYS A 218 -17.55 -11.83 7.51
C LYS A 218 -17.93 -12.55 8.81
N PHE A 219 -17.26 -13.65 9.12
CA PHE A 219 -17.58 -14.55 10.21
C PHE A 219 -16.32 -14.89 11.04
N PRO A 220 -15.89 -13.99 11.94
CA PRO A 220 -14.70 -14.22 12.77
C PRO A 220 -14.74 -15.48 13.62
N ASP A 221 -15.94 -15.94 13.99
CA ASP A 221 -16.15 -17.16 14.76
C ASP A 221 -15.57 -18.40 14.06
N LEU A 222 -15.47 -18.39 12.74
CA LEU A 222 -14.83 -19.48 11.98
C LEU A 222 -13.33 -19.59 12.33
N ALA A 223 -12.64 -18.46 12.52
CA ALA A 223 -11.25 -18.46 12.95
C ALA A 223 -11.08 -19.02 14.37
N PHE A 224 -11.99 -18.65 15.28
CA PHE A 224 -11.96 -19.12 16.66
C PHE A 224 -12.32 -20.60 16.79
N SER A 225 -13.15 -21.15 15.89
CA SER A 225 -13.54 -22.56 15.89
C SER A 225 -12.37 -23.53 15.61
N LEU A 226 -11.26 -23.03 15.07
CA LEU A 226 -10.06 -23.83 14.81
C LEU A 226 -9.14 -23.95 16.04
N ILE A 227 -9.36 -23.17 17.08
CA ILE A 227 -8.57 -23.21 18.31
C ILE A 227 -8.83 -24.56 19.03
N HIS A 228 -7.75 -25.10 19.60
CA HIS A 228 -7.86 -26.35 20.37
C HIS A 228 -8.89 -26.22 21.52
N PRO A 229 -9.75 -27.21 21.76
CA PRO A 229 -10.77 -27.12 22.79
C PRO A 229 -10.27 -26.74 24.19
N ASP A 230 -9.09 -27.21 24.60
CA ASP A 230 -8.51 -26.87 25.91
C ASP A 230 -8.03 -25.41 25.99
N ASP A 231 -7.76 -24.74 24.85
CA ASP A 231 -7.18 -23.41 24.81
C ASP A 231 -8.23 -22.32 24.57
N ILE A 232 -9.41 -22.67 24.03
CA ILE A 232 -10.42 -21.73 23.55
C ILE A 232 -10.93 -20.76 24.62
N ASP A 233 -11.22 -21.29 25.83
CA ASP A 233 -11.74 -20.47 26.94
C ASP A 233 -10.70 -19.51 27.46
N ALA A 234 -9.44 -19.94 27.59
CA ALA A 234 -8.32 -19.10 28.03
C ALA A 234 -8.00 -18.02 26.99
N PHE A 235 -8.03 -18.38 25.70
CA PHE A 235 -7.86 -17.43 24.59
C PHE A 235 -8.96 -16.37 24.59
N HIS A 236 -10.23 -16.79 24.63
CA HIS A 236 -11.39 -15.89 24.65
C HIS A 236 -11.33 -14.91 25.83
N ASN A 237 -11.05 -15.42 27.04
CA ASN A 237 -10.91 -14.58 28.22
C ASN A 237 -9.77 -13.52 28.06
N SER A 238 -8.62 -13.94 27.52
CA SER A 238 -7.49 -13.04 27.28
C SER A 238 -7.81 -11.98 26.23
N LEU A 239 -8.48 -12.37 25.14
CA LEU A 239 -8.94 -11.46 24.10
C LEU A 239 -9.93 -10.42 24.65
N MET A 240 -10.95 -10.87 25.39
CA MET A 240 -11.95 -9.99 25.97
C MET A 240 -11.37 -9.07 27.06
N LYS A 241 -10.42 -9.56 27.84
CA LYS A 241 -9.67 -8.73 28.80
C LYS A 241 -8.88 -7.64 28.10
N SER A 242 -8.21 -7.98 27.01
CA SER A 242 -7.47 -7.01 26.18
C SER A 242 -8.40 -5.95 25.59
N LEU A 243 -9.49 -6.35 24.94
CA LEU A 243 -10.44 -5.45 24.29
C LEU A 243 -11.14 -4.52 25.27
N LYS A 244 -11.65 -5.04 26.40
CA LYS A 244 -12.35 -4.26 27.43
C LYS A 244 -11.41 -3.38 28.25
N GLY A 245 -10.22 -3.88 28.57
CA GLY A 245 -9.20 -3.18 29.37
C GLY A 245 -8.29 -2.27 28.55
N VAL A 246 -8.39 -2.32 27.22
CA VAL A 246 -7.48 -1.61 26.30
C VAL A 246 -6.01 -1.90 26.64
N THR A 247 -5.69 -3.18 26.87
CA THR A 247 -4.35 -3.65 27.23
C THR A 247 -3.79 -4.56 26.13
N PRO A 248 -2.46 -4.61 25.92
CA PRO A 248 -1.86 -5.50 24.93
C PRO A 248 -2.26 -6.96 25.15
N LEU A 249 -2.44 -7.70 24.04
CA LEU A 249 -2.71 -9.13 24.03
C LEU A 249 -1.43 -9.86 23.58
N TYR A 250 -1.01 -10.84 24.37
CA TYR A 250 0.04 -11.80 24.03
C TYR A 250 -0.46 -13.18 24.49
N PHE A 251 -0.58 -14.11 23.54
CA PHE A 251 -1.12 -15.42 23.87
C PHE A 251 -0.59 -16.49 22.91
N GLU A 252 -0.23 -17.66 23.45
CA GLU A 252 0.16 -18.84 22.69
C GLU A 252 -0.95 -19.87 22.78
N TYR A 253 -1.31 -20.48 21.67
CA TYR A 253 -2.42 -21.43 21.60
C TYR A 253 -2.24 -22.40 20.44
N ARG A 254 -2.91 -23.54 20.57
CA ARG A 254 -2.95 -24.53 19.51
C ARG A 254 -4.10 -24.25 18.57
N VAL A 255 -3.85 -24.33 17.27
CA VAL A 255 -4.83 -24.11 16.21
C VAL A 255 -4.74 -25.22 15.17
N LYS A 256 -5.88 -25.64 14.64
CA LYS A 256 -5.97 -26.71 13.65
C LYS A 256 -5.63 -26.17 12.27
N VAL A 257 -4.58 -26.74 11.64
CA VAL A 257 -4.14 -26.46 10.27
C VAL A 257 -4.04 -27.78 9.53
N ASN A 258 -4.77 -27.97 8.43
CA ASN A 258 -4.77 -29.23 7.65
C ASN A 258 -4.91 -30.51 8.48
N ASP A 259 -5.82 -30.51 9.44
CA ASP A 259 -6.10 -31.60 10.38
C ASP A 259 -5.04 -31.88 11.48
N GLU A 260 -3.96 -31.12 11.54
CA GLU A 260 -2.94 -31.17 12.59
C GLU A 260 -3.00 -29.92 13.47
N TYR A 261 -2.55 -30.02 14.73
CA TYR A 261 -2.47 -28.88 15.62
C TYR A 261 -1.08 -28.24 15.56
N HIS A 262 -1.06 -26.95 15.20
CA HIS A 262 0.11 -26.08 15.20
C HIS A 262 0.05 -25.11 16.38
N TRP A 263 1.20 -24.69 16.88
CA TRP A 263 1.28 -23.64 17.87
C TRP A 263 1.32 -22.28 17.21
N HIS A 264 0.37 -21.43 17.55
CA HIS A 264 0.34 -20.03 17.10
C HIS A 264 0.53 -19.09 18.28
N PHE A 265 1.16 -17.96 17.99
CA PHE A 265 1.31 -16.82 18.88
C PHE A 265 0.56 -15.63 18.31
N ILE A 266 -0.29 -15.01 19.12
CA ILE A 266 -0.94 -13.74 18.83
C ILE A 266 -0.27 -12.64 19.63
N SER A 267 0.13 -11.56 18.95
CA SER A 267 0.58 -10.33 19.56
C SER A 267 -0.25 -9.18 19.01
N ALA A 268 -0.95 -8.44 19.88
CA ALA A 268 -1.85 -7.38 19.44
C ALA A 268 -1.95 -6.22 20.43
N LYS A 269 -2.25 -5.02 19.90
CA LYS A 269 -2.47 -3.80 20.69
C LYS A 269 -3.84 -3.22 20.39
N PRO A 270 -4.70 -3.02 21.39
CA PRO A 270 -6.00 -2.38 21.21
C PRO A 270 -5.87 -0.86 21.18
N GLN A 271 -6.75 -0.23 20.38
CA GLN A 271 -6.93 1.22 20.31
C GLN A 271 -8.42 1.54 20.44
N LYS A 272 -8.78 2.34 21.44
CA LYS A 272 -10.16 2.79 21.62
C LYS A 272 -10.43 4.01 20.76
N MET A 273 -11.54 3.98 20.03
CA MET A 273 -12.01 5.06 19.17
C MET A 273 -13.00 5.95 19.90
N ALA A 274 -13.31 7.14 19.32
CA ALA A 274 -14.21 8.11 19.93
C ALA A 274 -15.67 7.64 20.08
N ASP A 275 -16.10 6.70 19.22
CA ASP A 275 -17.43 6.07 19.21
C ASP A 275 -17.56 4.84 20.13
N ASN A 276 -16.59 4.64 21.03
CA ASN A 276 -16.43 3.45 21.87
C ASN A 276 -16.14 2.12 21.12
N THR A 277 -15.92 2.16 19.83
CA THR A 277 -15.34 1.02 19.09
C THR A 277 -13.92 0.76 19.56
N VAL A 278 -13.51 -0.51 19.63
CA VAL A 278 -12.12 -0.89 19.91
C VAL A 278 -11.55 -1.61 18.68
N LEU A 279 -10.44 -1.09 18.17
CA LEU A 279 -9.67 -1.73 17.11
C LEU A 279 -8.47 -2.43 17.73
N LEU A 280 -8.27 -3.69 17.36
CA LEU A 280 -7.13 -4.51 17.79
C LEU A 280 -6.23 -4.76 16.59
N TYR A 281 -5.02 -4.21 16.62
CA TYR A 281 -4.00 -4.39 15.59
C TYR A 281 -2.99 -5.43 16.05
N GLY A 282 -2.74 -6.44 15.24
CA GLY A 282 -1.83 -7.50 15.67
C GLY A 282 -1.33 -8.37 14.54
N CYS A 283 -0.55 -9.37 14.95
CA CYS A 283 -0.07 -10.42 14.07
C CYS A 283 -0.24 -11.80 14.71
N PHE A 284 -0.43 -12.79 13.84
CA PHE A 284 -0.35 -14.21 14.15
C PHE A 284 0.98 -14.75 13.62
N GLN A 285 1.63 -15.61 14.39
CA GLN A 285 2.87 -16.28 13.99
C GLN A 285 2.76 -17.76 14.30
N ASP A 286 3.22 -18.62 13.39
CA ASP A 286 3.45 -20.03 13.68
C ASP A 286 4.74 -20.14 14.51
N ILE A 287 4.60 -20.71 15.71
CA ILE A 287 5.69 -20.93 16.65
C ILE A 287 5.92 -22.42 16.90
N THR A 288 5.35 -23.31 16.07
CA THR A 288 5.42 -24.76 16.25
C THR A 288 6.86 -25.25 16.39
N ASN A 289 7.73 -24.85 15.46
CA ASN A 289 9.16 -25.22 15.52
C ASN A 289 9.85 -24.72 16.80
N ARG A 290 9.46 -23.54 17.32
CA ARG A 290 10.02 -23.01 18.58
C ARG A 290 9.60 -23.86 19.76
N VAL A 291 8.28 -24.15 19.88
CA VAL A 291 7.74 -24.95 20.99
C VAL A 291 8.27 -26.39 20.94
N GLU A 292 8.34 -27.01 19.78
CA GLU A 292 8.93 -28.34 19.62
C GLU A 292 10.41 -28.37 20.03
N PHE A 293 11.17 -27.34 19.67
CA PHE A 293 12.56 -27.22 20.10
C PHE A 293 12.68 -27.03 21.61
N GLU A 294 11.89 -26.17 22.23
CA GLU A 294 11.86 -25.95 23.68
C GLU A 294 11.54 -27.26 24.41
N ASN A 295 10.49 -27.96 23.99
CA ASN A 295 10.10 -29.27 24.58
C ASN A 295 11.22 -30.31 24.40
N ALA A 296 11.85 -30.37 23.24
CA ALA A 296 12.96 -31.30 23.02
C ALA A 296 14.17 -30.97 23.92
N MET A 297 14.45 -29.68 24.15
CA MET A 297 15.52 -29.27 25.07
C MET A 297 15.20 -29.59 26.54
N GLU A 298 13.97 -29.39 26.96
CA GLU A 298 13.51 -29.77 28.29
C GLU A 298 13.65 -31.29 28.51
N GLN A 299 13.21 -32.10 27.54
CA GLN A 299 13.34 -33.55 27.59
C GLN A 299 14.82 -33.98 27.67
N ILE A 300 15.69 -33.41 26.83
CA ILE A 300 17.13 -33.68 26.88
C ILE A 300 17.71 -33.31 28.25
N SER A 301 17.35 -32.16 28.81
CA SER A 301 17.81 -31.69 30.10
C SER A 301 17.38 -32.64 31.22
N PHE A 302 16.12 -33.13 31.17
CA PHE A 302 15.59 -34.11 32.10
C PHE A 302 16.37 -35.43 32.00
N ASP A 303 16.51 -35.95 30.78
CA ASP A 303 17.21 -37.22 30.53
C ASP A 303 18.68 -37.16 30.98
N ILE A 304 19.39 -36.05 30.70
CA ILE A 304 20.74 -35.80 31.18
C ILE A 304 20.79 -35.86 32.70
N SER A 305 19.91 -35.12 33.37
CA SER A 305 19.89 -35.06 34.83
C SER A 305 19.62 -36.42 35.47
N HIS A 306 18.73 -37.22 34.85
CA HIS A 306 18.39 -38.54 35.31
C HIS A 306 19.54 -39.53 35.11
N VAL A 307 20.17 -39.55 33.93
CA VAL A 307 21.28 -40.46 33.60
C VAL A 307 22.54 -40.14 34.38
N LEU A 308 22.85 -38.84 34.59
CA LEU A 308 24.05 -38.45 35.37
C LEU A 308 23.92 -38.70 36.86
N ARG A 309 22.71 -38.66 37.41
CA ARG A 309 22.51 -38.83 38.85
C ARG A 309 23.03 -40.15 39.36
N LYS A 310 22.79 -41.26 38.65
CA LYS A 310 23.20 -42.61 39.05
C LYS A 310 24.75 -42.76 39.16
N PRO A 311 25.53 -42.47 38.10
CA PRO A 311 26.99 -42.61 38.18
C PRO A 311 27.62 -41.63 39.20
N VAL A 312 27.10 -40.39 39.29
CA VAL A 312 27.58 -39.40 40.27
C VAL A 312 27.33 -39.86 41.68
N THR A 313 26.12 -40.38 41.96
CA THR A 313 25.81 -40.95 43.29
C THR A 313 26.73 -42.15 43.63
N SER A 314 26.99 -43.02 42.63
CA SER A 314 27.89 -44.16 42.82
C SER A 314 29.32 -43.72 43.15
N LEU A 315 29.85 -42.71 42.43
CA LEU A 315 31.19 -42.11 42.69
C LEU A 315 31.24 -41.48 44.10
N LEU A 316 30.20 -40.70 44.47
CA LEU A 316 30.12 -40.11 45.81
C LEU A 316 30.09 -41.15 46.89
N GLY A 317 29.32 -42.23 46.73
CA GLY A 317 29.27 -43.35 47.68
C GLY A 317 30.62 -44.07 47.82
N LEU A 318 31.28 -44.33 46.68
CA LEU A 318 32.65 -44.95 46.69
C LEU A 318 33.69 -44.03 47.33
N THR A 319 33.66 -42.71 47.07
CA THR A 319 34.57 -41.76 47.72
C THR A 319 34.31 -41.65 49.22
N GLN A 320 33.06 -41.75 49.67
CA GLN A 320 32.68 -41.71 51.05
C GLN A 320 33.16 -42.96 51.80
N LEU A 321 33.09 -44.14 51.16
CA LEU A 321 33.64 -45.39 51.71
C LEU A 321 35.19 -45.34 51.83
N LEU A 322 35.86 -44.62 50.96
CA LEU A 322 37.30 -44.41 50.99
C LEU A 322 37.76 -43.39 52.07
N GLN A 323 36.85 -42.51 52.50
CA GLN A 323 37.13 -41.49 53.54
C GLN A 323 36.84 -42.00 54.96
N ASP A 324 36.13 -43.16 55.11
CA ASP A 324 35.92 -43.77 56.42
C ASP A 324 37.26 -44.19 57.03
N ASP A 325 37.47 -43.90 58.32
CA ASP A 325 38.72 -44.15 59.06
C ASP A 325 39.01 -45.64 59.31
N ARG A 326 38.50 -46.56 58.52
CA ARG A 326 38.79 -47.98 58.57
C ARG A 326 40.04 -48.39 57.80
N VAL A 327 40.78 -49.36 58.32
CA VAL A 327 41.91 -49.94 57.59
C VAL A 327 41.42 -50.73 56.39
N ILE A 328 41.57 -50.17 55.19
CA ILE A 328 41.13 -50.81 53.94
C ILE A 328 42.25 -51.78 53.47
N LYS A 329 41.90 -53.05 53.18
CA LYS A 329 42.87 -54.01 52.60
C LYS A 329 43.17 -53.65 51.15
N LYS A 330 44.42 -53.92 50.68
CA LYS A 330 44.85 -53.63 49.34
C LYS A 330 43.95 -54.22 48.24
N ALA A 331 43.39 -55.39 48.45
CA ALA A 331 42.47 -56.03 47.52
C ALA A 331 41.14 -55.23 47.40
N GLU A 332 40.55 -54.78 48.50
CA GLU A 332 39.36 -53.96 48.57
C GLU A 332 39.57 -52.57 47.93
N LEU A 333 40.73 -51.95 48.15
CA LEU A 333 41.11 -50.72 47.54
C LEU A 333 41.16 -50.83 45.99
N LEU A 334 41.75 -51.93 45.48
CA LEU A 334 41.81 -52.19 44.03
C LEU A 334 40.43 -52.41 43.43
N GLU A 335 39.50 -53.02 44.17
CA GLU A 335 38.12 -53.18 43.76
C GLU A 335 37.40 -51.83 43.63
N TYR A 336 37.50 -50.94 44.62
CA TYR A 336 36.90 -49.57 44.56
C TYR A 336 37.47 -48.73 43.44
N VAL A 337 38.79 -48.81 43.21
CA VAL A 337 39.40 -48.14 42.04
C VAL A 337 38.89 -48.70 40.73
N GLY A 338 38.63 -50.01 40.66
CA GLY A 338 37.97 -50.64 39.49
C GLY A 338 36.59 -50.10 39.24
N TYR A 339 35.73 -49.98 40.29
CA TYR A 339 34.39 -49.41 40.15
C TYR A 339 34.43 -47.91 39.74
N ILE A 340 35.33 -47.11 40.36
CA ILE A 340 35.48 -45.70 39.98
C ILE A 340 35.88 -45.58 38.49
N LYS A 341 36.80 -46.41 38.02
CA LYS A 341 37.20 -46.44 36.60
C LYS A 341 36.06 -46.81 35.69
N SER A 342 35.26 -47.85 36.05
CA SER A 342 34.11 -48.28 35.27
C SER A 342 33.06 -47.16 35.15
N VAL A 343 32.69 -46.53 36.25
CA VAL A 343 31.70 -45.42 36.27
C VAL A 343 32.23 -44.21 35.51
N SER A 344 33.52 -43.92 35.56
CA SER A 344 34.14 -42.81 34.80
C SER A 344 34.08 -43.07 33.29
N ILE A 345 34.26 -44.34 32.87
CA ILE A 345 34.17 -44.73 31.45
C ILE A 345 32.71 -44.58 30.98
N GLU A 346 31.71 -44.99 31.79
CA GLU A 346 30.28 -44.82 31.48
C GLU A 346 29.94 -43.32 31.30
N LEU A 347 30.44 -42.48 32.19
CA LEU A 347 30.27 -41.01 32.09
C LEU A 347 30.89 -40.43 30.84
N ASP A 348 32.08 -40.85 30.47
CA ASP A 348 32.74 -40.36 29.23
C ASP A 348 31.97 -40.79 27.99
N GLN A 349 31.52 -42.03 27.94
CA GLN A 349 30.70 -42.52 26.84
C GLN A 349 29.38 -41.74 26.75
N PHE A 350 28.67 -41.55 27.87
CA PHE A 350 27.43 -40.77 27.90
C PHE A 350 27.64 -39.32 27.40
N THR A 351 28.70 -38.64 27.80
CA THR A 351 29.00 -37.26 27.32
C THR A 351 29.26 -37.22 25.84
N ARG A 352 29.91 -38.24 25.26
CA ARG A 352 30.14 -38.37 23.81
C ARG A 352 28.78 -38.58 23.06
N ASP A 353 27.95 -39.46 23.53
CA ASP A 353 26.63 -39.78 22.96
C ASP A 353 25.73 -38.53 22.98
N LEU A 354 25.72 -37.80 24.08
CA LEU A 354 25.01 -36.56 24.22
C LEU A 354 25.45 -35.49 23.22
N TYR A 355 26.76 -35.34 23.06
CA TYR A 355 27.34 -34.41 22.11
C TYR A 355 26.99 -34.76 20.65
N ALA A 356 26.95 -36.06 20.34
CA ALA A 356 26.51 -36.53 19.02
C ALA A 356 25.04 -36.20 18.75
N ILE A 357 24.12 -36.47 19.72
CA ILE A 357 22.70 -36.14 19.62
C ILE A 357 22.47 -34.63 19.48
N TYR A 358 23.18 -33.83 20.27
CA TYR A 358 23.11 -32.37 20.18
C TYR A 358 23.49 -31.85 18.79
N ASN A 359 24.59 -32.38 18.24
CA ASN A 359 25.06 -31.96 16.90
C ASN A 359 24.12 -32.40 15.78
N GLU A 360 23.50 -33.57 15.88
CA GLU A 360 22.50 -34.04 14.91
C GLU A 360 21.26 -33.15 14.90
N LYS A 361 20.70 -32.86 16.07
CA LYS A 361 19.54 -31.95 16.19
C LYS A 361 19.86 -30.54 15.71
N ARG A 362 21.05 -30.01 16.03
CA ARG A 362 21.50 -28.70 15.56
C ARG A 362 21.64 -28.63 14.04
N LYS A 363 22.06 -29.70 13.38
CA LYS A 363 22.15 -29.77 11.91
C LYS A 363 20.76 -29.77 11.27
N LYS A 364 19.78 -30.50 11.82
CA LYS A 364 18.40 -30.47 11.32
C LYS A 364 17.79 -29.07 11.40
N LEU A 365 17.98 -28.35 12.50
CA LEU A 365 17.50 -26.99 12.68
C LEU A 365 18.15 -25.93 11.78
N ASN A 366 19.39 -26.15 11.34
CA ASN A 366 20.10 -25.23 10.41
C ASN A 366 19.78 -25.52 8.93
N ILE A 367 19.20 -26.67 8.61
CA ILE A 367 18.75 -27.01 7.25
C ILE A 367 17.45 -26.28 6.90
N ASP A 368 16.60 -26.03 7.90
CA ASP A 368 15.34 -25.29 7.71
C ASP A 368 15.51 -23.74 7.65
N LYS A 369 16.75 -23.26 7.73
CA LYS A 369 17.11 -21.82 7.63
C LYS A 369 17.70 -21.39 6.29
N ASN A 370 17.84 -22.30 5.33
CA ASN A 370 18.23 -22.04 3.94
C ASN A 370 17.05 -22.43 3.02
#